data_77163c2a657fc2944a8ef8b9b486df45
#
_entry.id   77163c2a657fc2944a8ef8b9b486df45
#
_cell.length_a   1.000
_cell.length_b   1.000
_cell.length_c   1.000
_cell.angle_alpha   90.00
_cell.angle_beta   90.00
_cell.angle_gamma   90.00
#
_symmetry.space_group_name_H-M   'P 1'
#
loop_
_entity.id
_entity.type
_entity.pdbx_description
1 polymer ?
#
loop_
_entity_poly.entity_id
_entity_poly.type
_entity_poly.pdbx_seq_one_letter_code
_entity_poly.pdbx_strand_id
1 'polypeptide(L)'
;MQLKIRHTLSEELALPLSYHHIIQSIIYRGLADESGYSRHMHNSGYAADNVNNMGRRYKLFNFSLLRGNYQVINGQIIFRDYVEWEIRSPDIYMMRLLESAFRKNGIHYGNQHFSDVALRLMNETVEKDSIHIRMLSPICLYSTNKETKKTYFYSPEEAAFPEQVNDNFVRKYTA
;
A
#
# COMPACT_ATOMS: atom_id res chain seq x y z
N MET A 1 11.98 -0.05 1.58
CA MET A 1 12.16 1.20 0.79
C MET A 1 10.86 2.00 0.74
N GLN A 2 10.97 3.29 0.44
CA GLN A 2 9.84 4.22 0.31
C GLN A 2 9.98 4.99 -0.99
N LEU A 3 8.93 5.04 -1.81
CA LEU A 3 8.81 5.89 -3.00
C LEU A 3 7.79 6.99 -2.70
N LYS A 4 8.25 8.22 -2.61
CA LYS A 4 7.39 9.41 -2.54
C LYS A 4 7.09 9.90 -3.94
N ILE A 5 5.81 10.22 -4.16
CA ILE A 5 5.26 10.60 -5.45
C ILE A 5 4.52 11.92 -5.24
N ARG A 6 4.81 12.92 -6.06
CA ARG A 6 4.15 14.22 -6.06
C ARG A 6 3.89 14.69 -7.47
N HIS A 7 2.71 15.23 -7.71
CA HIS A 7 2.34 15.92 -8.94
C HIS A 7 1.85 17.32 -8.63
N THR A 8 2.21 18.26 -9.49
CA THR A 8 1.52 19.54 -9.57
C THR A 8 0.29 19.37 -10.46
N LEU A 9 -0.82 19.90 -10.01
CA LEU A 9 -2.10 19.82 -10.71
C LEU A 9 -2.33 21.08 -11.50
N SER A 10 -2.44 20.99 -12.83
CA SER A 10 -2.87 22.08 -13.71
C SER A 10 -4.39 22.25 -13.75
N GLU A 11 -5.10 21.19 -13.39
CA GLU A 11 -6.56 21.11 -13.27
C GLU A 11 -6.93 20.28 -12.03
N GLU A 12 -8.17 20.39 -11.57
CA GLU A 12 -8.64 19.67 -10.39
C GLU A 12 -8.61 18.16 -10.62
N LEU A 13 -8.10 17.41 -9.64
CA LEU A 13 -8.19 15.95 -9.61
C LEU A 13 -9.36 15.53 -8.74
N ALA A 14 -10.45 15.10 -9.38
CA ALA A 14 -11.65 14.62 -8.72
C ALA A 14 -11.68 13.09 -8.65
N LEU A 15 -11.78 12.53 -7.43
CA LEU A 15 -11.81 11.10 -7.18
C LEU A 15 -13.00 10.72 -6.30
N PRO A 16 -13.53 9.50 -6.41
CA PRO A 16 -14.49 9.00 -5.42
C PRO A 16 -13.84 8.90 -4.04
N LEU A 17 -14.55 9.03 -2.96
CA LEU A 17 -14.01 8.87 -1.59
C LEU A 17 -13.35 7.50 -1.39
N SER A 18 -13.82 6.47 -2.08
CA SER A 18 -13.24 5.11 -2.09
C SER A 18 -12.12 4.92 -3.10
N TYR A 19 -11.28 5.92 -3.36
CA TYR A 19 -10.25 5.93 -4.40
C TYR A 19 -9.09 4.91 -4.22
N HIS A 20 -9.05 4.17 -3.12
CA HIS A 20 -7.95 3.21 -2.85
C HIS A 20 -7.75 2.19 -3.97
N HIS A 21 -8.84 1.74 -4.60
CA HIS A 21 -8.76 0.82 -5.75
C HIS A 21 -8.10 1.47 -6.98
N ILE A 22 -8.23 2.79 -7.14
CA ILE A 22 -7.56 3.54 -8.20
C ILE A 22 -6.04 3.56 -7.95
N ILE A 23 -5.61 3.86 -6.71
CA ILE A 23 -4.19 3.83 -6.34
C ILE A 23 -3.62 2.42 -6.51
N GLN A 24 -4.34 1.41 -6.08
CA GLN A 24 -3.94 0.01 -6.26
C GLN A 24 -3.79 -0.34 -7.76
N SER A 25 -4.71 0.11 -8.60
CA SER A 25 -4.65 -0.07 -10.05
C SER A 25 -3.43 0.62 -10.67
N ILE A 26 -3.07 1.84 -10.21
CA ILE A 26 -1.87 2.55 -10.64
C ILE A 26 -0.62 1.73 -10.34
N ILE A 27 -0.51 1.18 -9.12
CA ILE A 27 0.63 0.35 -8.73
C ILE A 27 0.73 -0.89 -9.63
N TYR A 28 -0.35 -1.61 -9.86
CA TYR A 28 -0.34 -2.79 -10.72
C TYR A 28 -0.02 -2.46 -12.19
N ARG A 29 -0.52 -1.35 -12.72
CA ARG A 29 -0.18 -0.89 -14.07
C ARG A 29 1.31 -0.53 -14.17
N GLY A 30 1.88 0.13 -13.16
CA GLY A 30 3.30 0.43 -13.10
C GLY A 30 4.21 -0.81 -13.11
N LEU A 31 3.68 -1.96 -12.68
CA LEU A 31 4.39 -3.24 -12.71
C LEU A 31 4.11 -4.06 -13.98
N ALA A 32 3.16 -3.65 -14.83
CA ALA A 32 2.68 -4.47 -15.96
C ALA A 32 3.70 -4.64 -17.09
N ASP A 33 4.62 -3.69 -17.27
CA ASP A 33 5.66 -3.75 -18.30
C ASP A 33 6.62 -4.95 -18.10
N GLU A 34 6.74 -5.45 -16.88
CA GLU A 34 7.44 -6.69 -16.52
C GLU A 34 6.44 -7.83 -16.37
N SER A 35 6.09 -8.45 -17.49
CA SER A 35 5.00 -9.44 -17.59
C SER A 35 5.10 -10.61 -16.59
N GLY A 36 6.31 -11.05 -16.26
CA GLY A 36 6.58 -12.08 -15.28
C GLY A 36 6.31 -11.61 -13.84
N TYR A 37 6.81 -10.43 -13.48
CA TYR A 37 6.71 -9.89 -12.14
C TYR A 37 5.27 -9.46 -11.80
N SER A 38 4.60 -8.77 -12.71
CA SER A 38 3.19 -8.38 -12.54
C SER A 38 2.28 -9.59 -12.31
N ARG A 39 2.48 -10.65 -13.09
CA ARG A 39 1.73 -11.90 -12.94
C ARG A 39 2.02 -12.58 -11.60
N HIS A 40 3.29 -12.59 -11.17
CA HIS A 40 3.68 -13.11 -9.87
C HIS A 40 2.99 -12.34 -8.74
N MET A 41 3.06 -11.02 -8.73
CA MET A 41 2.46 -10.17 -7.71
C MET A 41 0.94 -10.28 -7.66
N HIS A 42 0.29 -10.37 -8.84
CA HIS A 42 -1.17 -10.50 -8.91
C HIS A 42 -1.66 -11.87 -8.44
N ASN A 43 -1.05 -12.94 -8.93
CA ASN A 43 -1.56 -14.30 -8.76
C ASN A 43 -0.92 -15.05 -7.59
N SER A 44 0.37 -14.80 -7.34
CA SER A 44 1.15 -15.57 -6.38
C SER A 44 1.48 -14.79 -5.10
N GLY A 45 2.00 -13.56 -5.21
CA GLY A 45 2.51 -12.86 -4.04
C GLY A 45 3.62 -13.67 -3.33
N TYR A 46 4.05 -13.18 -2.19
CA TYR A 46 5.04 -13.87 -1.35
C TYR A 46 4.36 -14.92 -0.48
N ALA A 47 4.82 -16.17 -0.55
CA ALA A 47 4.34 -17.26 0.29
C ALA A 47 5.21 -17.34 1.54
N ALA A 48 4.61 -17.46 2.70
CA ALA A 48 5.35 -17.80 3.90
C ALA A 48 5.57 -19.32 3.93
N ASP A 49 6.84 -19.72 4.02
CA ASP A 49 7.27 -21.13 3.92
C ASP A 49 6.95 -21.99 5.14
N ASN A 50 6.26 -21.49 6.15
CA ASN A 50 6.02 -22.27 7.34
C ASN A 50 4.62 -22.94 7.35
N VAL A 51 4.60 -24.13 7.92
CA VAL A 51 3.48 -25.11 7.99
C VAL A 51 2.16 -24.51 8.49
N ASN A 52 2.21 -23.41 9.24
CA ASN A 52 1.04 -22.76 9.85
C ASN A 52 0.34 -21.74 8.94
N ASN A 53 0.89 -21.41 7.78
CA ASN A 53 0.38 -20.32 6.93
C ASN A 53 -0.70 -20.72 5.92
N MET A 54 -1.07 -22.01 5.84
CA MET A 54 -2.19 -22.51 5.04
C MET A 54 -2.34 -21.87 3.64
N GLY A 55 -1.21 -21.64 2.93
CA GLY A 55 -1.23 -21.07 1.59
C GLY A 55 -1.60 -19.58 1.54
N ARG A 56 -1.50 -18.86 2.65
CA ARG A 56 -1.65 -17.39 2.64
C ARG A 56 -0.52 -16.76 1.84
N ARG A 57 -0.90 -15.82 0.99
CA ARG A 57 0.03 -15.06 0.14
C ARG A 57 -0.02 -13.59 0.53
N TYR A 58 1.15 -12.98 0.70
CA TYR A 58 1.27 -11.59 1.09
C TYR A 58 1.69 -10.74 -0.10
N LYS A 59 1.09 -9.57 -0.22
CA LYS A 59 1.55 -8.51 -1.10
C LYS A 59 2.30 -7.53 -0.22
N LEU A 60 3.62 -7.65 -0.18
CA LEU A 60 4.47 -6.93 0.77
C LEU A 60 4.65 -5.46 0.36
N PHE A 61 3.57 -4.77 0.10
CA PHE A 61 3.57 -3.32 -0.08
C PHE A 61 2.34 -2.68 0.59
N ASN A 62 2.49 -1.42 0.91
CA ASN A 62 1.39 -0.55 1.31
C ASN A 62 1.54 0.82 0.64
N PHE A 63 0.48 1.61 0.67
CA PHE A 63 0.47 2.98 0.19
C PHE A 63 -0.31 3.88 1.15
N SER A 64 0.07 5.15 1.17
CA SER A 64 -0.59 6.15 2.01
C SER A 64 -1.89 6.65 1.39
N LEU A 65 -2.68 7.35 2.21
CA LEU A 65 -3.72 8.24 1.68
C LEU A 65 -3.09 9.33 0.81
N LEU A 66 -3.86 9.83 -0.16
CA LEU A 66 -3.50 11.03 -0.91
C LEU A 66 -3.52 12.25 0.02
N ARG A 67 -2.52 13.10 -0.10
CA ARG A 67 -2.38 14.37 0.63
C ARG A 67 -2.31 15.50 -0.37
N GLY A 68 -2.80 16.66 0.02
CA GLY A 68 -2.81 17.86 -0.81
C GLY A 68 -3.82 18.86 -0.31
N ASN A 69 -4.02 19.92 -1.07
CA ASN A 69 -5.12 20.86 -0.84
C ASN A 69 -6.39 20.25 -1.45
N TYR A 70 -7.36 19.86 -0.63
CA TYR A 70 -8.57 19.18 -1.12
C TYR A 70 -9.84 19.67 -0.45
N GLN A 71 -10.95 19.43 -1.13
CA GLN A 71 -12.31 19.60 -0.61
C GLN A 71 -13.13 18.32 -0.89
N VAL A 72 -14.13 18.07 -0.05
CA VAL A 72 -15.07 16.97 -0.27
C VAL A 72 -16.41 17.56 -0.70
N ILE A 73 -16.82 17.26 -1.91
CA ILE A 73 -18.06 17.80 -2.52
C ILE A 73 -18.81 16.65 -3.20
N ASN A 74 -20.08 16.49 -2.89
CA ASN A 74 -20.96 15.50 -3.53
C ASN A 74 -20.39 14.04 -3.54
N GLY A 75 -19.76 13.63 -2.45
CA GLY A 75 -19.17 12.28 -2.33
C GLY A 75 -17.87 12.07 -3.10
N GLN A 76 -17.26 13.12 -3.61
CA GLN A 76 -15.96 13.12 -4.25
C GLN A 76 -14.96 13.91 -3.41
N ILE A 77 -13.68 13.50 -3.45
CA ILE A 77 -12.55 14.27 -2.97
C ILE A 77 -11.91 14.96 -4.17
N ILE A 78 -11.79 16.28 -4.11
CA ILE A 78 -11.28 17.12 -5.20
C ILE A 78 -9.99 17.78 -4.72
N PHE A 79 -8.86 17.40 -5.31
CA PHE A 79 -7.55 17.96 -5.03
C PHE A 79 -7.26 19.13 -5.97
N ARG A 80 -6.56 20.13 -5.42
CA ARG A 80 -6.08 21.33 -6.12
C ARG A 80 -4.59 21.51 -5.88
N ASP A 81 -3.94 22.25 -6.76
CA ASP A 81 -2.53 22.64 -6.69
C ASP A 81 -1.55 21.46 -6.79
N TYR A 82 -1.67 20.49 -5.89
CA TYR A 82 -0.83 19.29 -5.90
C TYR A 82 -1.52 18.11 -5.22
N VAL A 83 -1.02 16.93 -5.54
CA VAL A 83 -1.30 15.70 -4.82
C VAL A 83 0.02 14.97 -4.53
N GLU A 84 0.14 14.41 -3.33
CA GLU A 84 1.26 13.58 -2.94
C GLU A 84 0.82 12.32 -2.20
N TRP A 85 1.58 11.27 -2.37
CA TRP A 85 1.39 10.00 -1.68
C TRP A 85 2.67 9.18 -1.69
N GLU A 86 2.69 8.07 -0.99
CA GLU A 86 3.86 7.22 -0.88
C GLU A 86 3.53 5.75 -0.95
N ILE A 87 4.46 4.98 -1.49
CA ILE A 87 4.45 3.51 -1.49
C ILE A 87 5.62 3.04 -0.63
N ARG A 88 5.40 1.99 0.16
CA ARG A 88 6.44 1.31 0.93
C ARG A 88 6.43 -0.18 0.65
N SER A 89 7.62 -0.75 0.48
CA SER A 89 7.83 -2.18 0.32
C SER A 89 9.25 -2.57 0.78
N PRO A 90 9.45 -3.76 1.35
CA PRO A 90 10.77 -4.35 1.52
C PRO A 90 11.38 -4.78 0.17
N ASP A 91 10.57 -5.03 -0.85
CA ASP A 91 11.02 -5.44 -2.18
C ASP A 91 11.61 -4.26 -2.96
N ILE A 92 12.95 -4.25 -3.02
CA ILE A 92 13.74 -3.22 -3.70
C ILE A 92 13.48 -3.24 -5.21
N TYR A 93 13.32 -4.42 -5.79
CA TYR A 93 13.11 -4.58 -7.23
C TYR A 93 11.76 -3.97 -7.63
N MET A 94 10.69 -4.30 -6.91
CA MET A 94 9.38 -3.69 -7.09
C MET A 94 9.44 -2.16 -7.06
N MET A 95 10.14 -1.60 -6.07
CA MET A 95 10.19 -0.16 -5.87
C MET A 95 10.94 0.56 -7.01
N ARG A 96 12.00 -0.06 -7.54
CA ARG A 96 12.73 0.46 -8.71
C ARG A 96 11.93 0.35 -10.01
N LEU A 97 11.20 -0.74 -10.19
CA LEU A 97 10.28 -0.89 -11.33
C LEU A 97 9.22 0.21 -11.33
N LEU A 98 8.57 0.45 -10.19
CA LEU A 98 7.57 1.51 -10.07
C LEU A 98 8.15 2.89 -10.33
N GLU A 99 9.33 3.20 -9.77
CA GLU A 99 10.01 4.46 -10.04
C GLU A 99 10.26 4.65 -11.54
N SER A 100 10.82 3.63 -12.19
CA SER A 100 11.10 3.64 -13.65
C SER A 100 9.83 3.81 -14.47
N ALA A 101 8.79 3.04 -14.18
CA ALA A 101 7.51 3.09 -14.89
C ALA A 101 6.83 4.45 -14.75
N PHE A 102 6.77 5.01 -13.54
CA PHE A 102 6.14 6.31 -13.30
C PHE A 102 6.93 7.45 -13.92
N ARG A 103 8.26 7.35 -13.96
CA ARG A 103 9.11 8.33 -14.64
C ARG A 103 8.92 8.31 -16.15
N LYS A 104 8.77 7.11 -16.73
CA LYS A 104 8.62 6.93 -18.18
C LYS A 104 7.22 7.24 -18.66
N ASN A 105 6.20 6.75 -17.95
CA ASN A 105 4.82 6.72 -18.44
C ASN A 105 3.91 7.72 -17.73
N GLY A 106 4.39 8.44 -16.69
CA GLY A 106 3.55 9.24 -15.83
C GLY A 106 2.59 8.38 -15.00
N ILE A 107 1.55 9.00 -14.47
CA ILE A 107 0.53 8.35 -13.64
C ILE A 107 -0.87 8.71 -14.12
N HIS A 108 -1.74 7.70 -14.19
CA HIS A 108 -3.14 7.85 -14.57
C HIS A 108 -4.06 7.64 -13.37
N TYR A 109 -4.79 8.66 -12.98
CA TYR A 109 -5.91 8.56 -12.03
C TYR A 109 -7.21 8.48 -12.83
N GLY A 110 -7.67 7.25 -13.11
CA GLY A 110 -8.79 7.06 -14.02
C GLY A 110 -8.46 7.58 -15.43
N ASN A 111 -9.17 8.60 -15.88
CA ASN A 111 -8.99 9.22 -17.20
C ASN A 111 -8.00 10.40 -17.19
N GLN A 112 -7.57 10.87 -16.02
CA GLN A 112 -6.62 11.98 -15.91
C GLN A 112 -5.19 11.45 -15.90
N HIS A 113 -4.32 12.02 -16.75
CA HIS A 113 -2.92 11.63 -16.90
C HIS A 113 -1.98 12.76 -16.48
N PHE A 114 -1.02 12.43 -15.64
CA PHE A 114 0.03 13.34 -15.18
C PHE A 114 1.39 12.80 -15.61
N SER A 115 2.02 13.47 -16.58
CA SER A 115 3.34 13.11 -17.10
C SER A 115 4.49 13.65 -16.26
N ASP A 116 4.30 14.82 -15.63
CA ASP A 116 5.31 15.44 -14.78
C ASP A 116 5.11 14.97 -13.32
N VAL A 117 5.90 13.97 -12.95
CA VAL A 117 5.83 13.30 -11.66
C VAL A 117 7.15 13.48 -10.92
N ALA A 118 7.15 14.22 -9.82
CA ALA A 118 8.29 14.27 -8.92
C ALA A 118 8.37 12.98 -8.09
N LEU A 119 9.44 12.21 -8.28
CA LEU A 119 9.67 10.93 -7.64
C LEU A 119 10.91 11.01 -6.74
N ARG A 120 10.78 10.48 -5.52
CA ARG A 120 11.89 10.34 -4.58
C ARG A 120 11.89 8.95 -3.95
N LEU A 121 12.85 8.13 -4.40
CA LEU A 121 13.09 6.81 -3.80
C LEU A 121 14.05 6.95 -2.62
N MET A 122 13.68 6.40 -1.46
CA MET A 122 14.45 6.46 -0.23
C MET A 122 14.58 5.07 0.38
N ASN A 123 15.75 4.79 0.95
CA ASN A 123 15.96 3.61 1.77
C ASN A 123 16.01 4.06 3.23
N GLU A 124 15.04 3.63 4.01
CA GLU A 124 15.03 3.85 5.45
C GLU A 124 15.42 2.54 6.13
N THR A 125 16.51 2.55 6.86
CA THR A 125 16.96 1.43 7.70
C THR A 125 16.62 1.71 9.15
N VAL A 126 16.19 0.69 9.86
CA VAL A 126 15.99 0.75 11.31
C VAL A 126 17.22 0.11 11.95
N GLU A 127 18.03 0.93 12.62
CA GLU A 127 19.28 0.49 13.28
C GLU A 127 19.11 0.22 14.78
N LYS A 128 17.91 0.44 15.32
CA LYS A 128 17.62 0.31 16.75
C LYS A 128 16.85 -0.97 17.02
N ASP A 129 17.18 -1.62 18.13
CA ASP A 129 16.46 -2.81 18.63
C ASP A 129 15.03 -2.49 19.09
N SER A 130 14.73 -1.22 19.36
CA SER A 130 13.41 -0.75 19.76
C SER A 130 13.07 0.56 19.07
N ILE A 131 11.84 0.67 18.58
CA ILE A 131 11.31 1.86 17.94
C ILE A 131 9.93 2.21 18.51
N HIS A 132 9.67 3.51 18.60
CA HIS A 132 8.34 4.01 18.89
C HIS A 132 7.62 4.31 17.57
N ILE A 133 6.43 3.76 17.40
CA ILE A 133 5.59 4.02 16.23
C ILE A 133 4.33 4.79 16.63
N ARG A 134 3.95 5.72 15.75
CA ARG A 134 2.66 6.40 15.82
C ARG A 134 1.77 5.87 14.71
N MET A 135 0.64 5.29 15.08
CA MET A 135 -0.33 4.81 14.11
C MET A 135 -1.05 5.99 13.44
N LEU A 136 -1.10 5.98 12.11
CA LEU A 136 -1.86 6.95 11.30
C LEU A 136 -3.24 6.42 10.91
N SER A 137 -3.47 5.12 11.09
CA SER A 137 -4.76 4.45 10.94
C SER A 137 -4.91 3.39 12.03
N PRO A 138 -6.11 3.00 12.42
CA PRO A 138 -6.32 1.92 13.40
C PRO A 138 -5.71 0.59 12.93
N ILE A 139 -5.14 -0.17 13.85
CA ILE A 139 -4.85 -1.59 13.63
C ILE A 139 -6.16 -2.35 13.79
N CYS A 140 -6.54 -3.09 12.75
CA CYS A 140 -7.69 -3.96 12.78
C CYS A 140 -7.22 -5.42 12.78
N LEU A 141 -7.45 -6.12 13.87
CA LEU A 141 -7.16 -7.54 14.00
C LEU A 141 -8.45 -8.33 14.17
N TYR A 142 -8.53 -9.42 13.45
CA TYR A 142 -9.68 -10.30 13.52
C TYR A 142 -9.30 -11.76 13.27
N SER A 143 -10.10 -12.66 13.79
CA SER A 143 -10.10 -14.07 13.45
C SER A 143 -11.48 -14.48 12.91
N THR A 144 -11.50 -15.42 11.99
CA THR A 144 -12.74 -15.98 11.46
C THR A 144 -12.80 -17.46 11.80
N ASN A 145 -13.82 -17.87 12.51
CA ASN A 145 -14.08 -19.28 12.78
C ASN A 145 -14.42 -19.98 11.46
N LYS A 146 -13.69 -21.05 11.15
CA LYS A 146 -13.82 -21.77 9.86
C LYS A 146 -15.16 -22.49 9.71
N GLU A 147 -15.73 -22.97 10.80
CA GLU A 147 -16.99 -23.71 10.81
C GLU A 147 -18.19 -22.78 10.78
N THR A 148 -18.23 -21.83 11.70
CA THR A 148 -19.39 -20.93 11.87
C THR A 148 -19.34 -19.70 10.95
N LYS A 149 -18.20 -19.42 10.27
CA LYS A 149 -17.93 -18.24 9.45
C LYS A 149 -18.08 -16.91 10.21
N LYS A 150 -18.19 -16.95 11.53
CA LYS A 150 -18.25 -15.74 12.36
C LYS A 150 -16.87 -15.11 12.49
N THR A 151 -16.80 -13.80 12.31
CA THR A 151 -15.59 -13.00 12.50
C THR A 151 -15.63 -12.33 13.87
N TYR A 152 -14.54 -12.47 14.60
CA TYR A 152 -14.30 -11.80 15.89
C TYR A 152 -13.20 -10.75 15.69
N PHE A 153 -13.46 -9.51 16.14
CA PHE A 153 -12.52 -8.42 16.11
C PHE A 153 -11.93 -8.22 17.51
N TYR A 154 -10.60 -8.23 17.60
CA TYR A 154 -9.89 -8.07 18.87
C TYR A 154 -9.82 -6.60 19.27
N SER A 155 -10.14 -6.30 20.54
CA SER A 155 -9.88 -5.01 21.17
C SER A 155 -8.40 -4.89 21.56
N PRO A 156 -7.78 -3.69 21.45
CA PRO A 156 -6.43 -3.44 21.96
C PRO A 156 -6.23 -3.74 23.44
N GLU A 157 -7.30 -3.77 24.21
CA GLU A 157 -7.30 -4.06 25.67
C GLU A 157 -7.27 -5.56 25.97
N GLU A 158 -7.53 -6.41 24.97
CA GLU A 158 -7.50 -7.86 25.17
C GLU A 158 -6.07 -8.39 25.19
N ALA A 159 -5.77 -9.30 26.11
CA ALA A 159 -4.44 -9.92 26.24
C ALA A 159 -3.97 -10.61 24.95
N ALA A 160 -4.88 -11.13 24.14
CA ALA A 160 -4.56 -11.75 22.86
C ALA A 160 -4.14 -10.75 21.77
N PHE A 161 -4.45 -9.45 21.92
CA PHE A 161 -4.18 -8.46 20.87
C PHE A 161 -2.68 -8.31 20.55
N PRO A 162 -1.77 -8.07 21.52
CA PRO A 162 -0.35 -7.94 21.23
C PRO A 162 0.26 -9.23 20.64
N GLU A 163 -0.20 -10.39 21.10
CA GLU A 163 0.22 -11.68 20.54
C GLU A 163 -0.16 -11.81 19.06
N GLN A 164 -1.41 -11.49 18.72
CA GLN A 164 -1.89 -11.51 17.33
C GLN A 164 -1.19 -10.49 16.42
N VAL A 165 -0.81 -9.32 16.97
CA VAL A 165 0.01 -8.33 16.25
C VAL A 165 1.37 -8.93 15.93
N ASN A 166 2.05 -9.50 16.95
CA ASN A 166 3.35 -10.11 16.79
C ASN A 166 3.33 -11.25 15.78
N ASP A 167 2.37 -12.16 15.89
CA ASP A 167 2.20 -13.27 14.95
C ASP A 167 2.03 -12.78 13.51
N ASN A 168 1.28 -11.69 13.31
CA ASN A 168 1.09 -11.11 12.00
C ASN A 168 2.39 -10.55 11.42
N PHE A 169 3.22 -9.90 12.25
CA PHE A 169 4.53 -9.42 11.84
C PHE A 169 5.48 -10.57 11.51
N VAL A 170 5.59 -11.57 12.37
CA VAL A 170 6.45 -12.74 12.14
C VAL A 170 6.08 -13.44 10.84
N ARG A 171 4.80 -13.67 10.58
CA ARG A 171 4.33 -14.29 9.32
C ARG A 171 4.69 -13.49 8.07
N LYS A 172 4.68 -12.17 8.16
CA LYS A 172 5.07 -11.29 7.03
C LYS A 172 6.58 -11.21 6.86
N TYR A 173 7.32 -11.28 7.97
CA TYR A 173 8.77 -11.27 7.94
C TYR A 173 9.35 -12.55 7.33
N THR A 174 8.69 -13.69 7.55
CA THR A 174 9.10 -15.01 7.04
C THR A 174 8.54 -15.34 5.65
N ALA A 175 7.79 -14.44 5.02
CA ALA A 175 7.28 -14.57 3.67
C ALA A 175 8.25 -14.00 2.63
#